data_a0117a4bb6ada9041e4cc182d68588a5
#
_entry.id   a0117a4bb6ada9041e4cc182d68588a5
#
_cell.length_a   1.000
_cell.length_b   1.000
_cell.length_c   1.000
_cell.angle_alpha   90.00
_cell.angle_beta   90.00
_cell.angle_gamma   90.00
#
_symmetry.space_group_name_H-M   'P 1'
#
loop_
_entity.id
_entity.type
_entity.pdbx_description
1 polymer ?
#
loop_
_entity_poly.entity_id
_entity_poly.type
_entity_poly.pdbx_seq_one_letter_code
_entity_poly.pdbx_strand_id
1 'polypeptide(L)'
;MVKHVFIPHSGFHIGFEHGSEIDWEHARAILNCDLIEVSQARWDGENYEMLVDEEYLYKKKTLVNNKATSAYRQYWTHQENKKPGSIDMNRVNNTNIFGHAILIKKNI
;
A
#
# COMPACT_ATOMS: atom_id res chain seq x y z
N MET A 1 16.20 10.06 -5.53
CA MET A 1 14.83 10.09 -6.10
C MET A 1 13.94 9.15 -5.31
N VAL A 2 12.72 9.50 -5.12
CA VAL A 2 11.73 8.66 -4.46
C VAL A 2 10.74 8.17 -5.52
N LYS A 3 10.55 6.87 -5.62
CA LYS A 3 9.62 6.27 -6.56
C LYS A 3 8.25 6.13 -5.90
N HIS A 4 7.23 6.67 -6.55
CA HIS A 4 5.85 6.63 -6.10
C HIS A 4 5.00 5.84 -7.06
N VAL A 5 4.05 5.06 -6.54
CA VAL A 5 3.02 4.40 -7.34
C VAL A 5 1.67 4.68 -6.69
N PHE A 6 0.81 5.40 -7.39
CA PHE A 6 -0.56 5.61 -6.97
C PHE A 6 -1.43 4.47 -7.49
N ILE A 7 -2.10 3.78 -6.58
CA ILE A 7 -2.99 2.66 -6.90
C ILE A 7 -4.41 3.02 -6.45
N PRO A 8 -5.27 3.49 -7.37
CA PRO A 8 -6.67 3.74 -7.02
C PRO A 8 -7.41 2.43 -6.74
N HIS A 9 -8.50 2.51 -5.98
CA HIS A 9 -9.33 1.33 -5.69
C HIS A 9 -9.93 0.70 -6.96
N SER A 10 -10.01 1.47 -8.05
CA SER A 10 -10.41 0.98 -9.38
C SER A 10 -9.66 1.78 -10.44
N GLY A 11 -9.47 1.17 -11.61
CA GLY A 11 -8.78 1.81 -12.72
C GLY A 11 -7.29 1.50 -12.75
N PHE A 12 -6.53 2.31 -13.47
CA PHE A 12 -5.11 2.09 -13.71
C PHE A 12 -4.25 2.70 -12.61
N HIS A 13 -3.16 2.01 -12.28
CA HIS A 13 -2.14 2.59 -11.43
C HIS A 13 -1.27 3.59 -12.20
N ILE A 14 -0.69 4.55 -11.48
CA ILE A 14 0.21 5.55 -12.05
C ILE A 14 1.52 5.53 -11.27
N GLY A 15 2.63 5.23 -11.95
CA GLY A 15 3.97 5.30 -11.37
C GLY A 15 4.66 6.60 -11.74
N PHE A 16 5.39 7.17 -10.81
CA PHE A 16 6.19 8.36 -11.06
C PHE A 16 7.36 8.45 -10.10
N GLU A 17 8.41 9.13 -10.51
CA GLU A 17 9.56 9.42 -9.66
C GLU A 17 9.54 10.88 -9.25
N HIS A 18 9.92 11.15 -8.01
CA HIS A 18 9.96 12.48 -7.46
C HIS A 18 11.28 12.72 -6.72
N GLY A 19 11.81 13.93 -6.78
CA GLY A 19 13.10 14.27 -6.17
C GLY A 19 13.07 14.40 -4.66
N SER A 20 11.89 14.41 -4.05
CA SER A 20 11.73 14.60 -2.61
C SER A 20 10.78 13.55 -2.03
N GLU A 21 10.77 13.45 -0.69
CA GLU A 21 9.79 12.64 0.02
C GLU A 21 8.38 13.18 -0.20
N ILE A 22 7.39 12.32 0.04
CA ILE A 22 6.00 12.71 -0.12
C ILE A 22 5.63 13.79 0.92
N ASP A 23 4.85 14.77 0.47
CA ASP A 23 4.17 15.70 1.34
C ASP A 23 2.95 14.99 1.97
N TRP A 24 2.93 14.87 3.30
CA TRP A 24 1.87 14.18 4.02
C TRP A 24 0.48 14.81 3.83
N GLU A 25 0.41 16.14 3.71
CA GLU A 25 -0.87 16.79 3.41
C GLU A 25 -1.37 16.42 2.04
N HIS A 26 -0.47 16.35 1.06
CA HIS A 26 -0.81 15.94 -0.29
C HIS A 26 -1.25 14.47 -0.31
N ALA A 27 -0.54 13.61 0.43
CA ALA A 27 -0.92 12.19 0.54
C ALA A 27 -2.32 12.03 1.16
N ARG A 28 -2.62 12.78 2.22
CA ARG A 28 -3.96 12.75 2.83
C ARG A 28 -5.04 13.21 1.86
N ALA A 29 -4.75 14.22 1.05
CA ALA A 29 -5.69 14.69 0.03
C ALA A 29 -5.95 13.62 -1.04
N ILE A 30 -4.89 12.98 -1.54
CA ILE A 30 -5.01 11.90 -2.54
C ILE A 30 -5.79 10.71 -1.98
N LEU A 31 -5.49 10.32 -0.74
CA LEU A 31 -6.16 9.19 -0.08
C LEU A 31 -7.54 9.55 0.46
N ASN A 32 -7.89 10.82 0.46
CA ASN A 32 -9.13 11.35 1.03
C ASN A 32 -9.32 10.89 2.48
N CYS A 33 -8.31 11.14 3.31
CA CYS A 33 -8.32 10.71 4.71
C CYS A 33 -7.60 11.73 5.60
N ASP A 34 -7.86 11.66 6.91
CA ASP A 34 -7.19 12.48 7.91
C ASP A 34 -5.98 11.76 8.51
N LEU A 35 -6.07 10.45 8.65
CA LEU A 35 -5.04 9.62 9.25
C LEU A 35 -4.54 8.57 8.25
N ILE A 36 -3.22 8.45 8.13
CA ILE A 36 -2.57 7.50 7.21
C ILE A 36 -1.95 6.38 8.03
N GLU A 37 -2.24 5.15 7.63
CA GLU A 37 -1.52 3.96 8.09
C GLU A 37 -0.42 3.63 7.09
N VAL A 38 0.78 3.35 7.62
CA VAL A 38 1.90 2.88 6.81
C VAL A 38 2.00 1.37 6.94
N SER A 39 1.92 0.68 5.83
CA SER A 39 2.04 -0.77 5.75
C SER A 39 3.18 -1.13 4.79
N GLN A 40 3.27 -2.38 4.40
CA GLN A 40 4.28 -2.88 3.49
C GLN A 40 3.63 -3.49 2.26
N ALA A 41 4.32 -3.38 1.13
CA ALA A 41 3.84 -3.95 -0.12
C ALA A 41 5.00 -4.42 -0.99
N ARG A 42 4.73 -5.36 -1.89
CA ARG A 42 5.66 -5.77 -2.92
C ARG A 42 4.98 -5.60 -4.28
N TRP A 43 5.58 -4.79 -5.11
CA TRP A 43 5.03 -4.39 -6.39
C TRP A 43 6.10 -4.50 -7.47
N ASP A 44 5.77 -5.21 -8.55
CA ASP A 44 6.71 -5.39 -9.68
C ASP A 44 8.10 -5.89 -9.23
N GLY A 45 8.10 -6.84 -8.28
CA GLY A 45 9.32 -7.45 -7.76
C GLY A 45 10.11 -6.60 -6.78
N GLU A 46 9.60 -5.46 -6.35
CA GLU A 46 10.27 -4.55 -5.43
C GLU A 46 9.43 -4.27 -4.19
N ASN A 47 10.09 -4.03 -3.07
CA ASN A 47 9.44 -3.70 -1.80
C ASN A 47 9.19 -2.20 -1.66
N TYR A 48 8.01 -1.84 -1.15
CA TYR A 48 7.58 -0.46 -0.94
C TYR A 48 6.96 -0.31 0.44
N GLU A 49 6.98 0.92 0.96
CA GLU A 49 6.03 1.32 1.99
C GLU A 49 4.71 1.65 1.31
N MET A 50 3.60 1.26 1.92
CA MET A 50 2.26 1.49 1.38
C MET A 50 1.48 2.37 2.33
N LEU A 51 1.02 3.52 1.82
CA LEU A 51 0.20 4.47 2.56
C LEU A 51 -1.27 4.22 2.25
N VAL A 52 -2.08 4.04 3.29
CA VAL A 52 -3.51 3.79 3.16
C VAL A 52 -4.28 4.58 4.22
N ASP A 53 -5.59 4.69 4.05
CA ASP A 53 -6.48 5.31 5.02
C ASP A 53 -6.58 4.44 6.28
N GLU A 54 -6.14 4.96 7.43
CA GLU A 54 -6.24 4.26 8.71
C GLU A 54 -7.68 4.07 9.16
N GLU A 55 -8.58 4.96 8.72
CA GLU A 55 -9.97 5.00 9.17
C GLU A 55 -10.95 4.33 8.20
N TYR A 56 -10.47 3.47 7.31
CA TYR A 56 -11.30 2.87 6.27
C TYR A 56 -12.52 2.12 6.84
N LEU A 57 -12.40 1.50 8.01
CA LEU A 57 -13.49 0.75 8.64
C LEU A 57 -14.67 1.63 9.03
N TYR A 58 -14.44 2.93 9.22
CA TYR A 58 -15.47 3.88 9.63
C TYR A 58 -16.14 4.59 8.45
N LYS A 59 -15.69 4.33 7.22
CA LYS A 59 -16.20 4.98 6.01
C LYS A 59 -17.14 4.05 5.27
N LYS A 60 -18.41 4.45 5.16
CA LYS A 60 -19.50 3.62 4.61
C LYS A 60 -19.35 3.22 3.13
N LYS A 61 -18.53 3.92 2.36
CA LYS A 61 -18.37 3.71 0.91
C LYS A 61 -16.96 3.35 0.51
N THR A 62 -16.18 2.78 1.41
CA THR A 62 -14.82 2.38 1.09
C THR A 62 -14.84 1.05 0.32
N LEU A 63 -14.23 1.04 -0.86
CA LEU A 63 -14.16 -0.12 -1.73
C LEU A 63 -12.84 -0.85 -1.57
N VAL A 64 -12.86 -2.18 -1.71
CA VAL A 64 -11.65 -3.01 -1.69
C VAL A 64 -10.76 -2.62 -2.87
N ASN A 65 -9.49 -2.41 -2.57
CA ASN A 65 -8.45 -2.18 -3.57
C ASN A 65 -7.74 -3.49 -3.86
N ASN A 66 -8.14 -4.17 -4.93
CA ASN A 66 -7.62 -5.50 -5.25
C ASN A 66 -6.12 -5.49 -5.56
N LYS A 67 -5.63 -4.46 -6.26
CA LYS A 67 -4.21 -4.35 -6.59
C LYS A 67 -3.36 -4.10 -5.34
N ALA A 68 -3.79 -3.21 -4.47
CA ALA A 68 -3.09 -2.92 -3.22
C ALA A 68 -3.14 -4.13 -2.27
N THR A 69 -4.26 -4.83 -2.22
CA THR A 69 -4.40 -6.07 -1.44
C THR A 69 -3.43 -7.14 -1.95
N SER A 70 -3.33 -7.30 -3.27
CA SER A 70 -2.37 -8.23 -3.88
C SER A 70 -0.93 -7.85 -3.53
N ALA A 71 -0.59 -6.57 -3.62
CA ALA A 71 0.76 -6.08 -3.28
C ALA A 71 1.10 -6.32 -1.81
N TYR A 72 0.15 -6.11 -0.91
CA TYR A 72 0.29 -6.42 0.51
C TYR A 72 0.57 -7.91 0.74
N ARG A 73 -0.21 -8.78 0.13
CA ARG A 73 -0.05 -10.23 0.28
C ARG A 73 1.25 -10.73 -0.32
N GLN A 74 1.67 -10.17 -1.44
CA GLN A 74 2.95 -10.53 -2.07
C GLN A 74 4.14 -10.21 -1.17
N TYR A 75 4.12 -9.08 -0.48
CA TYR A 75 5.17 -8.73 0.47
C TYR A 75 5.29 -9.80 1.57
N TRP A 76 4.20 -10.15 2.22
CA TRP A 76 4.23 -11.09 3.33
C TRP A 76 4.51 -12.53 2.89
N THR A 77 4.02 -12.92 1.72
CA THR A 77 4.37 -14.22 1.12
C THR A 77 5.87 -14.31 0.85
N HIS A 78 6.46 -13.23 0.34
CA HIS A 78 7.91 -13.18 0.08
C HIS A 78 8.70 -13.28 1.40
N GLN A 79 8.26 -12.63 2.47
CA GLN A 79 8.88 -12.75 3.78
C GLN A 79 8.74 -14.17 4.35
N GLU A 80 7.57 -14.78 4.21
CA GLU A 80 7.33 -16.16 4.64
C GLU A 80 8.26 -17.14 3.91
N ASN A 81 8.47 -16.96 2.62
CA ASN A 81 9.37 -17.80 1.83
C ASN A 81 10.83 -17.70 2.27
N LYS A 82 11.24 -16.53 2.76
CA LYS A 82 12.59 -16.34 3.31
C LYS A 82 12.78 -17.05 4.65
N LYS A 83 11.75 -17.08 5.49
CA LYS A 83 11.79 -17.66 6.82
C LYS A 83 10.45 -18.34 7.10
N PRO A 84 10.28 -19.59 6.66
CA PRO A 84 9.02 -20.32 6.84
C PRO A 84 8.58 -20.39 8.30
N GLY A 85 7.27 -20.16 8.52
CA GLY A 85 6.66 -20.16 9.86
C GLY A 85 6.79 -18.84 10.61
N SER A 86 7.37 -17.80 10.00
CA SER A 86 7.55 -16.49 10.66
C SER A 86 6.32 -15.58 10.57
N ILE A 87 5.38 -15.87 9.66
CA ILE A 87 4.24 -15.00 9.33
C ILE A 87 2.93 -15.77 9.54
N ASP A 88 1.94 -15.11 10.14
CA ASP A 88 0.58 -15.62 10.19
C ASP A 88 -0.10 -15.39 8.82
N MET A 89 0.04 -16.37 7.94
CA MET A 89 -0.49 -16.27 6.58
C MET A 89 -2.01 -16.29 6.52
N ASN A 90 -2.69 -16.89 7.52
CA ASN A 90 -4.15 -16.82 7.58
C ASN A 90 -4.61 -15.38 7.77
N ARG A 91 -3.95 -14.62 8.64
CA ARG A 91 -4.24 -13.21 8.86
C ARG A 91 -3.96 -12.41 7.59
N VAL A 92 -2.83 -12.64 6.95
CA VAL A 92 -2.45 -11.95 5.71
C VAL A 92 -3.48 -12.21 4.60
N ASN A 93 -3.88 -13.47 4.41
CA ASN A 93 -4.81 -13.84 3.35
C ASN A 93 -6.25 -13.37 3.61
N ASN A 94 -6.57 -13.02 4.84
CA ASN A 94 -7.88 -12.47 5.22
C ASN A 94 -7.88 -10.95 5.37
N THR A 95 -6.75 -10.29 5.16
CA THR A 95 -6.64 -8.84 5.20
C THR A 95 -6.91 -8.26 3.82
N ASN A 96 -7.84 -7.30 3.74
CA ASN A 96 -8.10 -6.53 2.53
C ASN A 96 -7.65 -5.09 2.73
N ILE A 97 -7.11 -4.50 1.66
CA ILE A 97 -6.77 -3.07 1.63
C ILE A 97 -7.94 -2.34 0.97
N PHE A 98 -8.38 -1.25 1.58
CA PHE A 98 -9.56 -0.49 1.14
C PHE A 98 -9.16 0.91 0.70
N GLY A 99 -9.86 1.43 -0.32
CA GLY A 99 -9.65 2.76 -0.82
C GLY A 99 -8.40 2.88 -1.68
N HIS A 100 -7.94 4.10 -1.87
CA HIS A 100 -6.73 4.37 -2.63
C HIS A 100 -5.48 4.01 -1.81
N ALA A 101 -4.40 3.68 -2.51
CA ALA A 101 -3.11 3.41 -1.88
C ALA A 101 -1.99 4.15 -2.63
N ILE A 102 -0.97 4.53 -1.89
CA ILE A 102 0.25 5.11 -2.46
C ILE A 102 1.42 4.25 -2.02
N LEU A 103 2.19 3.75 -2.98
CA LEU A 103 3.43 3.04 -2.71
C LEU A 103 4.61 4.01 -2.81
N ILE A 104 5.53 3.92 -1.86
CA ILE A 104 6.71 4.78 -1.83
C ILE A 104 7.95 3.89 -1.69
N LYS A 105 8.92 4.10 -2.56
CA LYS A 105 10.21 3.45 -2.48
C LYS A 105 11.29 4.50 -2.46
N LYS A 106 12.05 4.55 -1.37
CA LYS A 106 13.21 5.42 -1.25
C LYS A 106 14.37 4.78 -1.99
N ASN A 107 14.97 5.54 -2.89
CA ASN A 107 16.24 5.17 -3.51
C ASN A 107 17.36 5.52 -2.54
N ILE A 108 18.04 4.51 -2.14
CA ILE A 108 19.22 4.64 -1.29
C ILE A 108 20.46 4.56 -2.18
#